data_c9e46deb04b4c2ba21ddd90a97fd42ee
#
_entry.id   c9e46deb04b4c2ba21ddd90a97fd42ee
#
_cell.length_a   1.000
_cell.length_b   1.000
_cell.length_c   1.000
_cell.angle_alpha   90.00
_cell.angle_beta   90.00
_cell.angle_gamma   90.00
#
_symmetry.space_group_name_H-M   'P 1'
#
loop_
_entity.id
_entity.type
_entity.pdbx_description
1 polymer ?
#
loop_
_entity_poly.entity_id
_entity_poly.type
_entity_poly.pdbx_seq_one_letter_code
_entity_poly.pdbx_strand_id
1 'polypeptide(L)'
;MKFTLLKEDKQSKARLGEIETAHGKIKTPIFMPVGTAGTVKGVHQHELVEDTLAQIILGNTYHLYLRPGLDIIEGAGGLHKFIGWDKTLLTDSGGYQVYSLSGTRKIEEKGVKFQSHIDGSYHFFTPEYAIDVQRTIGADIIMAFDECTPYPCDYDYAKRSMHMTHRWLKRCCDRFDSTEGKYGFEQTFFPIVQGSVYKDLRLQSAEKIASFEREGNAIGGLSVGEPH
;
A
#
# COMPACT_ATOMS: atom_id res chain seq x y z
N MET A 1 7.49 1.31 -13.57
CA MET A 1 6.67 2.56 -13.58
C MET A 1 7.54 3.71 -14.08
N LYS A 2 6.95 4.73 -14.74
CA LYS A 2 7.68 5.94 -15.17
C LYS A 2 6.89 7.17 -14.71
N PHE A 3 7.56 8.12 -14.06
CA PHE A 3 6.99 9.43 -13.74
C PHE A 3 7.57 10.49 -14.68
N THR A 4 6.70 11.33 -15.24
CA THR A 4 7.08 12.46 -16.08
C THR A 4 6.54 13.74 -15.47
N LEU A 5 7.43 14.66 -15.08
CA LEU A 5 7.05 15.99 -14.63
C LEU A 5 6.66 16.83 -15.84
N LEU A 6 5.45 17.35 -15.87
CA LEU A 6 4.91 18.14 -16.99
C LEU A 6 5.00 19.64 -16.72
N LYS A 7 4.74 20.06 -15.48
CA LYS A 7 4.75 21.48 -15.08
C LYS A 7 4.97 21.62 -13.59
N GLU A 8 5.75 22.65 -13.22
CA GLU A 8 5.87 23.13 -11.83
C GLU A 8 5.22 24.49 -11.70
N ASP A 9 4.60 24.74 -10.56
CA ASP A 9 4.10 26.06 -10.24
C ASP A 9 5.26 26.98 -9.81
N LYS A 10 5.21 28.24 -10.23
CA LYS A 10 6.27 29.22 -9.93
C LYS A 10 6.17 29.81 -8.51
N GLN A 11 5.03 29.70 -7.87
CA GLN A 11 4.76 30.35 -6.58
C GLN A 11 4.62 29.36 -5.41
N SER A 12 4.51 28.06 -5.73
CA SER A 12 4.38 26.97 -4.75
C SER A 12 5.20 25.76 -5.16
N LYS A 13 5.15 24.67 -4.36
CA LYS A 13 5.74 23.38 -4.69
C LYS A 13 4.78 22.45 -5.45
N ALA A 14 3.69 22.98 -5.97
CA ALA A 14 2.71 22.19 -6.74
C ALA A 14 3.31 21.71 -8.07
N ARG A 15 3.02 20.48 -8.46
CA ARG A 15 3.52 19.86 -9.67
C ARG A 15 2.39 19.15 -10.41
N LEU A 16 2.37 19.31 -11.72
CA LEU A 16 1.57 18.50 -12.62
C LEU A 16 2.48 17.44 -13.24
N GLY A 17 2.06 16.20 -13.21
CA GLY A 17 2.83 15.09 -13.78
C GLY A 17 1.96 14.01 -14.39
N GLU A 18 2.61 13.01 -14.95
CA GLU A 18 2.02 11.80 -15.48
C GLU A 18 2.79 10.59 -14.95
N ILE A 19 2.06 9.59 -14.45
CA ILE A 19 2.59 8.29 -14.09
C ILE A 19 2.16 7.30 -15.17
N GLU A 20 3.10 6.49 -15.66
CA GLU A 20 2.83 5.39 -16.58
C GLU A 20 3.06 4.06 -15.87
N THR A 21 2.03 3.21 -15.87
CA THR A 21 2.03 1.86 -15.32
C THR A 21 1.75 0.84 -16.44
N ALA A 22 1.72 -0.44 -16.11
CA ALA A 22 1.35 -1.49 -17.07
C ALA A 22 -0.10 -1.34 -17.59
N HIS A 23 -1.01 -0.77 -16.77
CA HIS A 23 -2.42 -0.61 -17.10
C HIS A 23 -2.82 0.84 -17.44
N GLY A 24 -1.88 1.66 -17.87
CA GLY A 24 -2.16 2.97 -18.44
C GLY A 24 -1.46 4.14 -17.77
N LYS A 25 -1.97 5.33 -18.11
CA LYS A 25 -1.41 6.60 -17.68
C LYS A 25 -2.32 7.30 -16.69
N ILE A 26 -1.71 7.89 -15.67
CA ILE A 26 -2.38 8.61 -14.59
C ILE A 26 -1.87 10.03 -14.57
N LYS A 27 -2.78 10.99 -14.68
CA LYS A 27 -2.44 12.41 -14.49
C LYS A 27 -2.38 12.73 -13.00
N THR A 28 -1.35 13.43 -12.56
CA THR A 28 -1.18 13.80 -11.15
C THR A 28 -1.14 15.33 -10.97
N PRO A 29 -1.70 15.86 -9.87
CA PRO A 29 -2.28 15.14 -8.73
C PRO A 29 -3.64 14.50 -9.05
N ILE A 30 -3.98 13.38 -8.40
CA ILE A 30 -5.24 12.68 -8.58
C ILE A 30 -5.74 12.12 -7.25
N PHE A 31 -7.05 12.09 -7.07
CA PHE A 31 -7.70 11.33 -6.01
C PHE A 31 -7.81 9.85 -6.42
N MET A 32 -7.53 8.97 -5.47
CA MET A 32 -7.59 7.53 -5.65
C MET A 32 -8.77 6.96 -4.86
N PRO A 33 -9.89 6.59 -5.52
CA PRO A 33 -11.01 5.94 -4.84
C PRO A 33 -10.60 4.65 -4.16
N VAL A 34 -11.15 4.41 -2.95
CA VAL A 34 -10.84 3.22 -2.16
C VAL A 34 -11.83 2.10 -2.49
N GLY A 35 -11.31 1.08 -3.15
CA GLY A 35 -12.01 -0.17 -3.46
C GLY A 35 -11.60 -1.30 -2.50
N THR A 36 -11.99 -1.22 -1.24
CA THR A 36 -11.54 -2.04 -0.11
C THR A 36 -11.44 -3.54 -0.43
N ALA A 37 -12.48 -4.14 -0.98
CA ALA A 37 -12.53 -5.55 -1.37
C ALA A 37 -12.65 -5.71 -2.90
N GLY A 38 -11.93 -4.88 -3.64
CA GLY A 38 -12.00 -4.83 -5.10
C GLY A 38 -13.20 -4.06 -5.64
N THR A 39 -13.95 -3.35 -4.78
CA THR A 39 -15.09 -2.53 -5.18
C THR A 39 -15.17 -1.26 -4.31
N VAL A 40 -15.50 -0.14 -4.94
CA VAL A 40 -15.86 1.09 -4.25
C VAL A 40 -17.33 0.96 -3.83
N LYS A 41 -17.59 1.05 -2.51
CA LYS A 41 -18.93 0.80 -1.95
C LYS A 41 -19.99 1.72 -2.56
N GLY A 42 -21.05 1.13 -3.08
CA GLY A 42 -22.20 1.85 -3.64
C GLY A 42 -21.94 2.50 -4.99
N VAL A 43 -20.82 2.21 -5.65
CA VAL A 43 -20.45 2.74 -6.98
C VAL A 43 -20.09 1.57 -7.89
N HIS A 44 -20.72 1.49 -9.06
CA HIS A 44 -20.38 0.48 -10.06
C HIS A 44 -19.08 0.80 -10.80
N GLN A 45 -18.42 -0.22 -11.35
CA GLN A 45 -17.15 -0.02 -12.08
C GLN A 45 -17.30 0.92 -13.27
N HIS A 46 -18.41 0.85 -14.02
CA HIS A 46 -18.65 1.76 -15.14
C HIS A 46 -18.80 3.22 -14.69
N GLU A 47 -19.45 3.48 -13.54
CA GLU A 47 -19.57 4.83 -12.95
C GLU A 47 -18.21 5.40 -12.55
N LEU A 48 -17.29 4.54 -12.05
CA LEU A 48 -15.92 4.95 -11.78
C LEU A 48 -15.19 5.38 -13.06
N VAL A 49 -15.45 4.72 -14.17
CA VAL A 49 -14.80 4.99 -15.46
C VAL A 49 -15.44 6.19 -16.16
N GLU A 50 -16.77 6.24 -16.24
CA GLU A 50 -17.52 7.16 -17.10
C GLU A 50 -17.89 8.45 -16.37
N ASP A 51 -18.31 8.38 -15.10
CA ASP A 51 -18.78 9.53 -14.34
C ASP A 51 -17.70 10.20 -13.51
N THR A 52 -16.90 9.39 -12.77
CA THR A 52 -15.82 9.94 -11.94
C THR A 52 -14.48 10.05 -12.65
N LEU A 53 -14.34 9.45 -13.83
CA LEU A 53 -13.11 9.41 -14.63
C LEU A 53 -11.90 8.91 -13.86
N ALA A 54 -12.10 7.97 -12.92
CA ALA A 54 -11.04 7.41 -12.11
C ALA A 54 -10.00 6.71 -12.99
N GLN A 55 -8.72 7.03 -12.77
CA GLN A 55 -7.59 6.44 -13.51
C GLN A 55 -6.85 5.40 -12.69
N ILE A 56 -7.08 5.37 -11.39
CA ILE A 56 -6.48 4.47 -10.41
C ILE A 56 -7.46 4.25 -9.26
N ILE A 57 -7.50 3.03 -8.72
CA ILE A 57 -8.21 2.71 -7.48
C ILE A 57 -7.29 1.97 -6.52
N LEU A 58 -7.60 2.03 -5.22
CA LEU A 58 -6.85 1.35 -4.17
C LEU A 58 -7.63 0.13 -3.68
N GLY A 59 -6.97 -1.04 -3.64
CA GLY A 59 -7.45 -2.25 -2.98
C GLY A 59 -6.74 -2.45 -1.63
N ASN A 60 -7.46 -2.96 -0.62
CA ASN A 60 -6.85 -3.25 0.68
C ASN A 60 -6.39 -4.71 0.76
N THR A 61 -5.09 -4.91 0.87
CA THR A 61 -4.45 -6.25 0.91
C THR A 61 -5.02 -7.15 1.99
N TYR A 62 -5.22 -6.65 3.20
CA TYR A 62 -5.81 -7.41 4.31
C TYR A 62 -7.20 -7.96 3.98
N HIS A 63 -8.08 -7.12 3.43
CA HIS A 63 -9.44 -7.52 3.08
C HIS A 63 -9.46 -8.53 1.95
N LEU A 64 -8.71 -8.29 0.89
CA LEU A 64 -8.60 -9.18 -0.27
C LEU A 64 -7.99 -10.54 0.10
N TYR A 65 -7.00 -10.55 0.99
CA TYR A 65 -6.40 -11.77 1.53
C TYR A 65 -7.40 -12.63 2.30
N LEU A 66 -8.23 -12.01 3.16
CA LEU A 66 -9.23 -12.76 3.95
C LEU A 66 -10.46 -13.14 3.12
N ARG A 67 -10.91 -12.24 2.24
CA ARG A 67 -12.09 -12.46 1.38
C ARG A 67 -12.00 -11.61 0.10
N PRO A 68 -12.00 -12.21 -1.10
CA PRO A 68 -12.38 -13.61 -1.38
C PRO A 68 -11.31 -14.64 -1.04
N GLY A 69 -10.06 -14.21 -0.77
CA GLY A 69 -8.89 -15.08 -0.57
C GLY A 69 -8.02 -15.17 -1.82
N LEU A 70 -6.75 -15.52 -1.60
CA LEU A 70 -5.75 -15.50 -2.66
C LEU A 70 -6.02 -16.54 -3.75
N ASP A 71 -6.50 -17.72 -3.39
CA ASP A 71 -6.78 -18.80 -4.35
C ASP A 71 -7.83 -18.38 -5.38
N ILE A 72 -8.86 -17.64 -4.95
CA ILE A 72 -9.90 -17.12 -5.82
C ILE A 72 -9.36 -16.03 -6.75
N ILE A 73 -8.59 -15.10 -6.21
CA ILE A 73 -7.98 -14.01 -7.00
C ILE A 73 -6.99 -14.58 -8.01
N GLU A 74 -6.14 -15.51 -7.60
CA GLU A 74 -5.17 -16.16 -8.49
C GLU A 74 -5.86 -16.99 -9.58
N GLY A 75 -6.90 -17.76 -9.21
CA GLY A 75 -7.71 -18.53 -10.15
C GLY A 75 -8.43 -17.66 -11.19
N ALA A 76 -8.78 -16.43 -10.84
CA ALA A 76 -9.35 -15.44 -11.77
C ALA A 76 -8.30 -14.80 -12.70
N GLY A 77 -7.01 -14.97 -12.42
CA GLY A 77 -5.91 -14.33 -13.15
C GLY A 77 -5.56 -12.94 -12.65
N GLY A 78 -5.67 -12.73 -11.34
CA GLY A 78 -5.35 -11.48 -10.62
C GLY A 78 -6.54 -10.57 -10.40
N LEU A 79 -6.33 -9.55 -9.55
CA LEU A 79 -7.39 -8.63 -9.11
C LEU A 79 -8.01 -7.85 -10.28
N HIS A 80 -7.22 -7.42 -11.26
CA HIS A 80 -7.73 -6.72 -12.45
C HIS A 80 -8.84 -7.52 -13.14
N LYS A 81 -8.61 -8.80 -13.40
CA LYS A 81 -9.59 -9.67 -14.05
C LYS A 81 -10.75 -10.01 -13.12
N PHE A 82 -10.45 -10.24 -11.84
CA PHE A 82 -11.46 -10.59 -10.84
C PHE A 82 -12.54 -9.50 -10.69
N ILE A 83 -12.14 -8.21 -10.74
CA ILE A 83 -13.08 -7.09 -10.57
C ILE A 83 -13.47 -6.40 -11.89
N GLY A 84 -12.93 -6.82 -13.03
CA GLY A 84 -13.19 -6.18 -14.32
C GLY A 84 -12.67 -4.74 -14.42
N TRP A 85 -11.50 -4.46 -13.81
CA TRP A 85 -10.85 -3.15 -13.83
C TRP A 85 -9.60 -3.18 -14.71
N ASP A 86 -9.61 -2.44 -15.81
CA ASP A 86 -8.55 -2.41 -16.83
C ASP A 86 -7.55 -1.25 -16.68
N LYS A 87 -7.70 -0.43 -15.61
CA LYS A 87 -6.83 0.70 -15.32
C LYS A 87 -5.92 0.39 -14.12
N THR A 88 -5.09 1.34 -13.73
CA THR A 88 -4.12 1.14 -12.67
C THR A 88 -4.77 0.75 -11.34
N LEU A 89 -4.17 -0.21 -10.65
CA LEU A 89 -4.49 -0.64 -9.29
C LEU A 89 -3.30 -0.38 -8.36
N LEU A 90 -3.61 0.08 -7.16
CA LEU A 90 -2.65 0.11 -6.06
C LEU A 90 -3.19 -0.77 -4.93
N THR A 91 -2.33 -1.55 -4.27
CA THR A 91 -2.66 -2.19 -3.00
C THR A 91 -1.84 -1.59 -1.86
N ASP A 92 -2.50 -1.39 -0.71
CA ASP A 92 -1.79 -1.08 0.52
C ASP A 92 -1.00 -2.30 1.04
N SER A 93 -0.23 -2.13 2.12
CA SER A 93 0.53 -3.21 2.73
C SER A 93 -0.31 -4.20 3.54
N GLY A 94 -1.52 -3.81 3.93
CA GLY A 94 -2.36 -4.49 4.91
C GLY A 94 -2.00 -4.19 6.38
N GLY A 95 -0.89 -3.50 6.64
CA GLY A 95 -0.39 -3.22 7.99
C GLY A 95 -1.38 -2.44 8.86
N TYR A 96 -2.00 -1.40 8.31
CA TYR A 96 -2.99 -0.59 9.03
C TYR A 96 -4.23 -1.40 9.44
N GLN A 97 -4.77 -2.25 8.56
CA GLN A 97 -5.97 -3.05 8.85
C GLN A 97 -5.66 -4.17 9.86
N VAL A 98 -4.49 -4.77 9.79
CA VAL A 98 -4.00 -5.69 10.84
C VAL A 98 -3.93 -4.95 12.18
N TYR A 99 -3.54 -3.67 12.17
CA TYR A 99 -3.55 -2.81 13.36
C TYR A 99 -4.98 -2.51 13.84
N SER A 100 -5.86 -2.01 12.99
CA SER A 100 -7.14 -1.42 13.38
C SER A 100 -8.28 -2.43 13.55
N LEU A 101 -8.27 -3.55 12.82
CA LEU A 101 -9.40 -4.49 12.74
C LEU A 101 -9.16 -5.81 13.48
N SER A 102 -7.93 -6.17 13.81
CA SER A 102 -7.68 -7.40 14.55
C SER A 102 -7.93 -7.19 16.05
N GLY A 103 -8.84 -7.96 16.62
CA GLY A 103 -9.12 -7.94 18.06
C GLY A 103 -7.93 -8.39 18.92
N THR A 104 -7.07 -9.24 18.36
CA THR A 104 -5.83 -9.70 18.98
C THR A 104 -4.71 -9.67 17.97
N ARG A 105 -3.65 -8.94 18.26
CA ARG A 105 -2.44 -8.92 17.45
C ARG A 105 -1.19 -8.96 18.31
N LYS A 106 -0.14 -9.55 17.77
CA LYS A 106 1.20 -9.53 18.36
C LYS A 106 2.19 -9.12 17.28
N ILE A 107 2.84 -7.98 17.50
CA ILE A 107 3.86 -7.43 16.60
C ILE A 107 5.22 -7.88 17.13
N GLU A 108 6.03 -8.47 16.27
CA GLU A 108 7.37 -8.96 16.55
C GLU A 108 8.31 -8.59 15.41
N GLU A 109 9.61 -8.65 15.62
CA GLU A 109 10.61 -8.40 14.56
C GLU A 109 10.40 -9.28 13.33
N LYS A 110 9.90 -10.50 13.51
CA LYS A 110 9.64 -11.43 12.41
C LYS A 110 8.43 -11.03 11.56
N GLY A 111 7.45 -10.34 12.14
CA GLY A 111 6.19 -10.01 11.50
C GLY A 111 5.06 -9.84 12.50
N VAL A 112 3.83 -9.92 12.05
CA VAL A 112 2.62 -9.70 12.85
C VAL A 112 1.74 -10.93 12.85
N LYS A 113 1.46 -11.47 14.04
CA LYS A 113 0.41 -12.45 14.26
C LYS A 113 -0.89 -11.70 14.56
N PHE A 114 -1.97 -12.05 13.87
CA PHE A 114 -3.26 -11.42 14.08
C PHE A 114 -4.40 -12.43 13.92
N GLN A 115 -5.55 -12.05 14.46
CA GLN A 115 -6.79 -12.84 14.36
C GLN A 115 -7.72 -12.19 13.33
N SER A 116 -8.22 -12.99 12.40
CA SER A 116 -9.22 -12.55 11.41
C SER A 116 -10.51 -12.06 12.10
N HIS A 117 -11.00 -10.89 11.70
CA HIS A 117 -12.26 -10.35 12.18
C HIS A 117 -13.48 -11.05 11.54
N ILE A 118 -13.27 -11.90 10.52
CA ILE A 118 -14.34 -12.59 9.79
C ILE A 118 -14.72 -13.89 10.51
N ASP A 119 -13.72 -14.71 10.84
CA ASP A 119 -13.90 -16.09 11.31
C ASP A 119 -13.07 -16.45 12.55
N GLY A 120 -12.27 -15.50 13.05
CA GLY A 120 -11.42 -15.70 14.22
C GLY A 120 -10.17 -16.55 13.97
N SER A 121 -9.87 -16.95 12.74
CA SER A 121 -8.66 -17.70 12.41
C SER A 121 -7.39 -16.88 12.65
N TYR A 122 -6.29 -17.55 12.99
CA TYR A 122 -5.01 -16.89 13.20
C TYR A 122 -4.16 -16.88 11.93
N HIS A 123 -3.56 -15.75 11.65
CA HIS A 123 -2.69 -15.52 10.52
C HIS A 123 -1.35 -14.92 10.97
N PHE A 124 -0.34 -15.06 10.15
CA PHE A 124 0.98 -14.49 10.41
C PHE A 124 1.52 -13.82 9.14
N PHE A 125 1.64 -12.51 9.15
CA PHE A 125 2.25 -11.74 8.08
C PHE A 125 3.69 -11.42 8.42
N THR A 126 4.61 -11.85 7.58
CA THR A 126 5.98 -11.36 7.55
C THR A 126 6.11 -10.31 6.43
N PRO A 127 7.14 -9.46 6.43
CA PRO A 127 7.42 -8.57 5.31
C PRO A 127 7.49 -9.28 3.96
N GLU A 128 8.13 -10.44 3.91
CA GLU A 128 8.22 -11.26 2.69
C GLU A 128 6.85 -11.76 2.23
N TYR A 129 6.07 -12.28 3.18
CA TYR A 129 4.75 -12.81 2.87
C TYR A 129 3.78 -11.71 2.41
N ALA A 130 3.87 -10.50 2.98
CA ALA A 130 3.08 -9.37 2.50
C ALA A 130 3.38 -8.99 1.04
N ILE A 131 4.63 -9.14 0.59
CA ILE A 131 5.00 -9.02 -0.82
C ILE A 131 4.38 -10.15 -1.65
N ASP A 132 4.49 -11.41 -1.20
CA ASP A 132 3.92 -12.56 -1.91
C ASP A 132 2.39 -12.45 -2.07
N VAL A 133 1.70 -11.98 -1.02
CA VAL A 133 0.26 -11.69 -1.07
C VAL A 133 -0.05 -10.65 -2.14
N GLN A 134 0.66 -9.54 -2.19
CA GLN A 134 0.43 -8.48 -3.17
C GLN A 134 0.86 -8.90 -4.60
N ARG A 135 1.88 -9.76 -4.73
CA ARG A 135 2.22 -10.41 -6.01
C ARG A 135 1.06 -11.27 -6.52
N THR A 136 0.39 -12.00 -5.63
CA THR A 136 -0.77 -12.83 -5.97
C THR A 136 -2.02 -11.99 -6.26
N ILE A 137 -2.22 -10.89 -5.55
CA ILE A 137 -3.30 -9.94 -5.86
C ILE A 137 -3.08 -9.31 -7.23
N GLY A 138 -1.85 -8.92 -7.57
CA GLY A 138 -1.49 -8.45 -8.90
C GLY A 138 -1.91 -7.00 -9.17
N ALA A 139 -1.70 -6.07 -8.24
CA ALA A 139 -1.83 -4.64 -8.48
C ALA A 139 -0.59 -4.08 -9.20
N ASP A 140 -0.72 -2.95 -9.91
CA ASP A 140 0.42 -2.27 -10.55
C ASP A 140 1.40 -1.70 -9.54
N ILE A 141 0.88 -1.15 -8.45
CA ILE A 141 1.66 -0.55 -7.36
C ILE A 141 1.39 -1.31 -6.08
N ILE A 142 2.44 -1.81 -5.45
CA ILE A 142 2.39 -2.52 -4.17
C ILE A 142 3.23 -1.81 -3.13
N MET A 143 2.91 -2.00 -1.84
CA MET A 143 3.54 -1.26 -0.75
C MET A 143 4.33 -2.15 0.19
N ALA A 144 5.37 -1.57 0.79
CA ALA A 144 6.11 -2.19 1.87
C ALA A 144 5.21 -2.49 3.07
N PHE A 145 5.43 -3.64 3.71
CA PHE A 145 4.79 -3.94 4.99
C PHE A 145 5.38 -3.05 6.07
N ASP A 146 4.53 -2.37 6.82
CA ASP A 146 4.88 -1.35 7.79
C ASP A 146 4.09 -1.48 9.09
N GLU A 147 4.57 -0.90 10.16
CA GLU A 147 3.81 -0.67 11.38
C GLU A 147 3.28 0.76 11.41
N CYS A 148 1.96 0.91 11.28
CA CYS A 148 1.29 2.18 11.52
C CYS A 148 1.03 2.33 13.03
N THR A 149 1.70 3.30 13.67
CA THR A 149 1.52 3.56 15.09
C THR A 149 0.17 4.23 15.38
N PRO A 150 -0.44 3.97 16.56
CA PRO A 150 -1.62 4.70 16.99
C PRO A 150 -1.33 6.19 17.22
N TYR A 151 -2.37 7.00 17.26
CA TYR A 151 -2.31 8.33 17.81
C TYR A 151 -3.27 8.44 19.02
N PRO A 152 -2.81 8.98 20.18
CA PRO A 152 -1.42 9.36 20.47
C PRO A 152 -0.53 8.15 20.70
N CYS A 153 0.79 8.31 20.48
CA CYS A 153 1.80 7.38 20.95
C CYS A 153 3.02 8.16 21.48
N ASP A 154 3.77 7.55 22.40
CA ASP A 154 4.99 8.18 22.90
C ASP A 154 6.14 8.15 21.87
N TYR A 155 7.10 9.06 22.03
CA TYR A 155 8.23 9.22 21.13
C TYR A 155 9.10 7.95 21.00
N ASP A 156 9.36 7.29 22.11
CA ASP A 156 10.24 6.10 22.13
C ASP A 156 9.57 4.93 21.40
N TYR A 157 8.25 4.77 21.56
CA TYR A 157 7.50 3.78 20.81
C TYR A 157 7.52 4.11 19.32
N ALA A 158 7.20 5.36 18.94
CA ALA A 158 7.23 5.81 17.53
C ALA A 158 8.60 5.57 16.89
N LYS A 159 9.68 5.85 17.62
CA LYS A 159 11.05 5.64 17.17
C LYS A 159 11.38 4.15 16.96
N ARG A 160 11.02 3.29 17.92
CA ARG A 160 11.24 1.84 17.80
C ARG A 160 10.44 1.26 16.61
N SER A 161 9.19 1.65 16.47
CA SER A 161 8.31 1.24 15.37
C SER A 161 8.87 1.66 14.01
N MET A 162 9.28 2.92 13.87
CA MET A 162 9.91 3.43 12.65
C MET A 162 11.15 2.61 12.26
N HIS A 163 12.05 2.33 13.22
CA HIS A 163 13.23 1.51 12.94
C HIS A 163 12.89 0.07 12.57
N MET A 164 11.86 -0.52 13.16
CA MET A 164 11.38 -1.84 12.78
C MET A 164 10.82 -1.81 11.35
N THR A 165 10.00 -0.82 11.01
CA THR A 165 9.50 -0.60 9.64
C THR A 165 10.64 -0.49 8.63
N HIS A 166 11.74 0.20 8.96
CA HIS A 166 12.92 0.28 8.09
C HIS A 166 13.62 -1.09 7.88
N ARG A 167 13.69 -1.94 8.91
CA ARG A 167 14.23 -3.30 8.77
C ARG A 167 13.31 -4.19 7.95
N TRP A 168 12.00 -4.06 8.16
CA TRP A 168 10.99 -4.74 7.35
C TRP A 168 11.03 -4.28 5.89
N LEU A 169 11.22 -2.98 5.65
CA LEU A 169 11.40 -2.46 4.29
C LEU A 169 12.55 -3.17 3.56
N LYS A 170 13.71 -3.33 4.21
CA LYS A 170 14.84 -4.06 3.59
C LYS A 170 14.43 -5.48 3.19
N ARG A 171 13.71 -6.21 4.05
CA ARG A 171 13.22 -7.56 3.79
C ARG A 171 12.18 -7.57 2.65
N CYS A 172 11.28 -6.59 2.62
CA CYS A 172 10.34 -6.40 1.51
C CYS A 172 11.07 -6.16 0.18
N CYS A 173 12.09 -5.30 0.18
CA CYS A 173 12.91 -5.05 -1.01
C CYS A 173 13.58 -6.33 -1.51
N ASP A 174 14.26 -7.08 -0.63
CA ASP A 174 14.94 -8.31 -0.99
C ASP A 174 13.96 -9.35 -1.58
N ARG A 175 12.76 -9.44 -0.99
CA ARG A 175 11.72 -10.34 -1.51
C ARG A 175 11.16 -9.87 -2.84
N PHE A 176 10.89 -8.58 -2.99
CA PHE A 176 10.39 -8.00 -4.24
C PHE A 176 11.38 -8.20 -5.39
N ASP A 177 12.68 -7.92 -5.14
CA ASP A 177 13.73 -8.03 -6.14
C ASP A 177 14.06 -9.48 -6.53
N SER A 178 13.73 -10.45 -5.65
CA SER A 178 13.91 -11.89 -5.91
C SER A 178 12.69 -12.58 -6.50
N THR A 179 11.58 -11.86 -6.75
CA THR A 179 10.33 -12.41 -7.28
C THR A 179 9.81 -11.59 -8.45
N GLU A 180 9.08 -12.24 -9.35
CA GLU A 180 8.46 -11.60 -10.51
C GLU A 180 6.95 -11.43 -10.34
N GLY A 181 6.36 -10.55 -11.14
CA GLY A 181 4.90 -10.41 -11.26
C GLY A 181 4.28 -11.68 -11.85
N LYS A 182 3.13 -12.11 -11.33
CA LYS A 182 2.49 -13.38 -11.74
C LYS A 182 1.70 -13.27 -13.05
N TYR A 183 1.34 -12.08 -13.50
CA TYR A 183 0.34 -11.91 -14.59
C TYR A 183 0.89 -11.25 -15.84
N GLY A 184 2.20 -11.36 -16.08
CA GLY A 184 2.85 -10.94 -17.32
C GLY A 184 3.13 -9.44 -17.42
N PHE A 185 3.07 -8.71 -16.30
CA PHE A 185 3.45 -7.31 -16.22
C PHE A 185 4.29 -7.02 -14.97
N GLU A 186 5.09 -5.98 -15.03
CA GLU A 186 5.91 -5.54 -13.91
C GLU A 186 5.08 -4.69 -12.93
N GLN A 187 5.20 -5.02 -11.66
CA GLN A 187 4.67 -4.23 -10.57
C GLN A 187 5.73 -3.26 -10.05
N THR A 188 5.29 -2.15 -9.49
CA THR A 188 6.16 -1.17 -8.84
C THR A 188 6.01 -1.24 -7.33
N PHE A 189 7.12 -1.14 -6.61
CA PHE A 189 7.15 -1.25 -5.17
C PHE A 189 7.38 0.11 -4.50
N PHE A 190 6.48 0.51 -3.58
CA PHE A 190 6.55 1.76 -2.83
C PHE A 190 6.92 1.53 -1.37
N PRO A 191 8.07 2.02 -0.90
CA PRO A 191 8.36 2.21 0.52
C PRO A 191 7.41 3.22 1.17
N ILE A 192 7.27 3.15 2.52
CA ILE A 192 6.34 4.00 3.28
C ILE A 192 7.10 4.77 4.36
N VAL A 193 6.95 6.09 4.37
CA VAL A 193 7.47 6.97 5.43
C VAL A 193 6.60 6.82 6.67
N GLN A 194 7.20 6.49 7.82
CA GLN A 194 6.58 6.43 9.13
C GLN A 194 7.26 7.41 10.11
N GLY A 195 6.89 7.43 11.39
CA GLY A 195 7.46 8.31 12.41
C GLY A 195 6.42 9.08 13.22
N SER A 196 5.13 8.63 13.16
CA SER A 196 4.02 9.27 13.85
C SER A 196 3.94 10.78 13.55
N VAL A 197 3.67 11.60 14.55
CA VAL A 197 3.62 13.09 14.43
C VAL A 197 4.95 13.78 14.73
N TYR A 198 6.02 13.03 14.97
CA TYR A 198 7.33 13.56 15.36
C TYR A 198 8.14 13.96 14.12
N LYS A 199 8.35 15.27 13.96
CA LYS A 199 8.98 15.85 12.77
C LYS A 199 10.37 15.25 12.49
N ASP A 200 11.21 15.10 13.51
CA ASP A 200 12.56 14.55 13.40
C ASP A 200 12.55 13.08 12.96
N LEU A 201 11.64 12.26 13.50
CA LEU A 201 11.47 10.87 13.08
C LEU A 201 10.97 10.78 11.63
N ARG A 202 10.01 11.63 11.24
CA ARG A 202 9.51 11.67 9.86
C ARG A 202 10.59 12.07 8.86
N LEU A 203 11.43 13.06 9.20
CA LEU A 203 12.57 13.44 8.35
C LEU A 203 13.58 12.29 8.24
N GLN A 204 13.96 11.68 9.37
CA GLN A 204 14.84 10.51 9.38
C GLN A 204 14.28 9.35 8.56
N SER A 205 12.97 9.10 8.67
CA SER A 205 12.30 8.07 7.88
C SER A 205 12.32 8.41 6.39
N ALA A 206 12.03 9.65 6.01
CA ALA A 206 12.05 10.08 4.61
C ALA A 206 13.43 9.92 3.97
N GLU A 207 14.50 10.35 4.68
CA GLU A 207 15.88 10.18 4.22
C GLU A 207 16.23 8.69 4.04
N LYS A 208 15.88 7.87 5.04
CA LYS A 208 16.12 6.42 4.97
C LYS A 208 15.40 5.76 3.80
N ILE A 209 14.14 6.12 3.59
CA ILE A 209 13.31 5.55 2.51
C ILE A 209 13.82 5.99 1.15
N ALA A 210 14.17 7.29 0.98
CA ALA A 210 14.74 7.80 -0.24
C ALA A 210 16.06 7.08 -0.64
N SER A 211 16.85 6.61 0.34
CA SER A 211 18.08 5.87 0.08
C SER A 211 17.90 4.50 -0.58
N PHE A 212 16.66 3.99 -0.69
CA PHE A 212 16.36 2.76 -1.42
C PHE A 212 16.13 3.00 -2.92
N GLU A 213 16.06 4.27 -3.36
CA GLU A 213 15.97 4.68 -4.77
C GLU A 213 14.86 3.97 -5.56
N ARG A 214 13.68 3.77 -4.91
CA ARG A 214 12.51 3.20 -5.59
C ARG A 214 11.77 4.28 -6.37
N GLU A 215 11.00 3.88 -7.38
CA GLU A 215 10.32 4.78 -8.33
C GLU A 215 9.25 5.67 -7.68
N GLY A 216 8.78 5.29 -6.49
CA GLY A 216 7.80 6.06 -5.73
C GLY A 216 7.88 5.75 -4.25
N ASN A 217 7.29 6.64 -3.44
CA ASN A 217 7.23 6.49 -2.00
C ASN A 217 5.84 6.89 -1.48
N ALA A 218 5.37 6.19 -0.46
CA ALA A 218 4.16 6.53 0.24
C ALA A 218 4.46 7.32 1.52
N ILE A 219 3.52 8.17 1.92
CA ILE A 219 3.56 8.88 3.19
C ILE A 219 2.49 8.26 4.09
N GLY A 220 2.92 7.44 5.05
CA GLY A 220 2.05 6.77 6.01
C GLY A 220 1.92 7.49 7.34
N GLY A 221 1.15 6.90 8.26
CA GLY A 221 0.94 7.44 9.60
C GLY A 221 0.14 8.73 9.64
N LEU A 222 -0.75 8.93 8.66
CA LEU A 222 -1.69 10.05 8.59
C LEU A 222 -3.13 9.53 8.70
N SER A 223 -4.04 10.37 9.22
CA SER A 223 -5.46 10.05 9.44
C SER A 223 -5.67 8.88 10.41
N VAL A 224 -4.86 8.84 11.46
CA VAL A 224 -4.94 7.84 12.55
C VAL A 224 -5.45 8.45 13.86
N GLY A 225 -6.01 9.66 13.80
CA GLY A 225 -6.59 10.40 14.93
C GLY A 225 -5.80 11.63 15.37
N GLU A 226 -4.72 11.97 14.67
CA GLU A 226 -3.92 13.16 14.93
C GLU A 226 -4.71 14.44 14.61
N PRO A 227 -4.43 15.58 15.29
CA PRO A 227 -5.03 16.88 14.98
C PRO A 227 -4.56 17.39 13.61
N HIS A 228 -5.41 18.21 12.99
CA HIS A 228 -5.12 18.85 11.70
C HIS A 228 -4.04 19.92 11.80
#